data_5a20a38ec20c59523bc97674f6a1aef5
#
_entry.id   5a20a38ec20c59523bc97674f6a1aef5
#
_cell.length_a   1.000
_cell.length_b   1.000
_cell.length_c   1.000
_cell.angle_alpha   90.00
_cell.angle_beta   90.00
_cell.angle_gamma   90.00
#
_symmetry.space_group_name_H-M   'P 1'
#
loop_
_entity.id
_entity.type
_entity.pdbx_description
1 polymer ?
#
loop_
_entity_poly.entity_id
_entity_poly.type
_entity_poly.pdbx_seq_one_letter_code
_entity_poly.pdbx_strand_id
1 'polypeptide(L)'
;MNGISEYHSVELKDERCKGCTICITSCPVEAIRVHNGKAHILEEKCIDCGECIRVCPNRAKYAVSNALSEVQNYKKAIILAPPTLFTQFNERFSKQDIEQALLNLGFTKVYQIADNTAEITKASAAWLRHHFEQEKALRPIISSNCPAVIKLIQVRFPSLIEHLLPIISPAEACAREVRSL
;
A
#
# COMPACT_ATOMS: atom_id res chain seq x y z
N MET A 1 -9.89 0.71 20.87
CA MET A 1 -9.05 1.15 19.75
C MET A 1 -7.90 0.17 19.70
N ASN A 2 -7.97 -0.84 18.81
CA ASN A 2 -6.86 -1.77 18.61
C ASN A 2 -5.75 -0.97 17.92
N GLY A 3 -4.64 -0.77 18.63
CA GLY A 3 -3.52 0.02 18.13
C GLY A 3 -2.96 -0.61 16.87
N ILE A 4 -3.26 0.00 15.72
CA ILE A 4 -2.52 -0.26 14.50
C ILE A 4 -1.09 0.18 14.79
N SER A 5 -0.12 -0.71 14.64
CA SER A 5 1.29 -0.35 14.77
C SER A 5 1.57 0.83 13.82
N GLU A 6 2.24 1.87 14.30
CA GLU A 6 2.63 3.01 13.46
C GLU A 6 3.58 2.59 12.31
N TYR A 7 4.16 1.39 12.41
CA TYR A 7 5.23 0.93 11.53
C TYR A 7 4.75 -0.05 10.45
N HIS A 8 3.77 -0.91 10.74
CA HIS A 8 3.26 -1.89 9.77
C HIS A 8 1.83 -2.33 10.10
N SER A 9 1.12 -2.82 9.06
CA SER A 9 -0.27 -3.29 9.13
C SER A 9 -0.40 -4.83 9.16
N VAL A 10 0.70 -5.56 9.37
CA VAL A 10 0.70 -7.03 9.36
C VAL A 10 0.69 -7.57 10.77
N GLU A 11 -0.31 -8.38 11.09
CA GLU A 11 -0.42 -9.08 12.38
C GLU A 11 -0.41 -10.59 12.25
N LEU A 12 -0.31 -11.28 13.41
CA LEU A 12 -0.28 -12.72 13.53
C LEU A 12 -1.51 -13.24 14.28
N LYS A 13 -2.12 -14.29 13.75
CA LYS A 13 -3.06 -15.16 14.48
C LYS A 13 -2.26 -16.30 15.10
N ASP A 14 -1.96 -16.19 16.40
CA ASP A 14 -1.09 -17.10 17.12
C ASP A 14 -1.56 -18.55 17.05
N GLU A 15 -2.87 -18.78 17.13
CA GLU A 15 -3.46 -20.12 17.05
C GLU A 15 -3.20 -20.82 15.71
N ARG A 16 -2.97 -20.08 14.65
CA ARG A 16 -2.68 -20.59 13.31
C ARG A 16 -1.20 -20.73 12.99
N CYS A 17 -0.33 -20.01 13.72
CA CYS A 17 1.09 -20.06 13.46
C CYS A 17 1.69 -21.38 13.96
N LYS A 18 2.42 -22.07 13.07
CA LYS A 18 3.12 -23.33 13.37
C LYS A 18 4.63 -23.17 13.46
N GLY A 19 5.17 -21.95 13.40
CA GLY A 19 6.61 -21.70 13.44
C GLY A 19 7.40 -22.25 12.24
N CYS A 20 6.76 -22.48 11.09
CA CYS A 20 7.34 -23.17 9.94
C CYS A 20 8.45 -22.40 9.18
N THR A 21 8.77 -21.17 9.58
CA THR A 21 9.86 -20.31 9.06
C THR A 21 9.72 -19.81 7.61
N ILE A 22 8.73 -20.24 6.84
CA ILE A 22 8.57 -19.83 5.42
C ILE A 22 8.52 -18.29 5.28
N CYS A 23 7.82 -17.60 6.18
CA CYS A 23 7.76 -16.15 6.17
C CYS A 23 9.11 -15.46 6.47
N ILE A 24 10.04 -16.14 7.16
CA ILE A 24 11.39 -15.63 7.41
C ILE A 24 12.19 -15.64 6.11
N THR A 25 12.23 -16.80 5.44
CA THR A 25 13.02 -16.98 4.20
C THR A 25 12.51 -16.12 3.04
N SER A 26 11.22 -15.76 3.07
CA SER A 26 10.59 -14.92 2.03
C SER A 26 10.63 -13.42 2.35
N CYS A 27 11.07 -13.02 3.55
CA CYS A 27 11.08 -11.61 3.92
C CYS A 27 12.27 -10.87 3.28
N PRO A 28 12.05 -9.89 2.38
CA PRO A 28 13.12 -9.22 1.67
C PRO A 28 14.03 -8.34 2.54
N VAL A 29 13.56 -8.02 3.75
CA VAL A 29 14.28 -7.15 4.70
C VAL A 29 14.62 -7.88 6.01
N GLU A 30 14.40 -9.20 6.06
CA GLU A 30 14.70 -10.02 7.25
C GLU A 30 14.02 -9.51 8.53
N ALA A 31 12.83 -8.94 8.41
CA ALA A 31 12.08 -8.36 9.52
C ALA A 31 11.32 -9.40 10.37
N ILE A 32 11.53 -10.70 10.17
CA ILE A 32 10.76 -11.72 10.88
C ILE A 32 11.71 -12.65 11.62
N ARG A 33 11.34 -12.98 12.87
CA ARG A 33 12.01 -13.98 13.70
C ARG A 33 10.99 -14.96 14.26
N VAL A 34 11.40 -16.20 14.54
CA VAL A 34 10.57 -17.16 15.27
C VAL A 34 11.09 -17.25 16.71
N HIS A 35 10.21 -17.04 17.65
CA HIS A 35 10.47 -17.18 19.08
C HIS A 35 9.32 -17.97 19.70
N ASN A 36 9.63 -18.96 20.55
CA ASN A 36 8.62 -19.84 21.17
C ASN A 36 7.65 -20.48 20.16
N GLY A 37 8.15 -20.87 18.97
CA GLY A 37 7.33 -21.48 17.92
C GLY A 37 6.38 -20.52 17.19
N LYS A 38 6.50 -19.22 17.39
CA LYS A 38 5.66 -18.19 16.75
C LYS A 38 6.51 -17.17 16.00
N ALA A 39 5.96 -16.64 14.91
CA ALA A 39 6.64 -15.64 14.09
C ALA A 39 6.36 -14.22 14.60
N HIS A 40 7.40 -13.48 14.94
CA HIS A 40 7.36 -12.08 15.38
C HIS A 40 7.93 -11.18 14.29
N ILE A 41 7.35 -10.00 14.13
CA ILE A 41 7.81 -8.96 13.19
C ILE A 41 8.65 -7.96 13.97
N LEU A 42 9.82 -7.62 13.43
CA LEU A 42 10.65 -6.51 13.88
C LEU A 42 10.11 -5.25 13.18
N GLU A 43 9.38 -4.44 13.93
CA GLU A 43 8.61 -3.31 13.41
C GLU A 43 9.48 -2.32 12.65
N GLU A 44 10.65 -1.98 13.21
CA GLU A 44 11.61 -1.04 12.64
C GLU A 44 12.21 -1.49 11.28
N LYS A 45 12.08 -2.79 10.95
CA LYS A 45 12.56 -3.36 9.69
C LYS A 45 11.45 -3.66 8.69
N CYS A 46 10.21 -3.74 9.15
CA CYS A 46 9.10 -4.11 8.31
C CYS A 46 8.79 -3.03 7.27
N ILE A 47 8.75 -3.40 5.99
CA ILE A 47 8.40 -2.51 4.88
C ILE A 47 6.94 -2.63 4.44
N ASP A 48 6.14 -3.39 5.17
CA ASP A 48 4.71 -3.57 4.95
C ASP A 48 4.33 -4.08 3.54
N CYS A 49 5.19 -4.92 2.96
CA CYS A 49 5.01 -5.42 1.59
C CYS A 49 3.99 -6.55 1.45
N GLY A 50 3.52 -7.14 2.55
CA GLY A 50 2.53 -8.22 2.55
C GLY A 50 3.06 -9.60 2.11
N GLU A 51 4.33 -9.77 1.76
CA GLU A 51 4.88 -11.04 1.27
C GLU A 51 4.67 -12.18 2.28
N CYS A 52 4.86 -11.92 3.57
CA CYS A 52 4.63 -12.90 4.63
C CYS A 52 3.15 -13.35 4.76
N ILE A 53 2.20 -12.53 4.32
CA ILE A 53 0.78 -12.90 4.23
C ILE A 53 0.59 -13.87 3.06
N ARG A 54 1.14 -13.52 1.89
CA ARG A 54 1.02 -14.27 0.65
C ARG A 54 1.57 -15.70 0.76
N VAL A 55 2.74 -15.86 1.41
CA VAL A 55 3.43 -17.15 1.49
C VAL A 55 2.99 -18.02 2.67
N CYS A 56 2.16 -17.52 3.58
CA CYS A 56 1.79 -18.27 4.80
C CYS A 56 0.82 -19.41 4.51
N PRO A 57 1.25 -20.71 4.56
CA PRO A 57 0.38 -21.84 4.23
C PRO A 57 -0.75 -22.00 5.26
N ASN A 58 -0.54 -21.54 6.50
CA ASN A 58 -1.51 -21.63 7.58
C ASN A 58 -2.43 -20.38 7.65
N ARG A 59 -2.25 -19.40 6.74
CA ARG A 59 -2.97 -18.11 6.79
C ARG A 59 -2.93 -17.46 8.17
N ALA A 60 -1.79 -17.59 8.86
CA ALA A 60 -1.59 -17.03 10.18
C ALA A 60 -1.25 -15.54 10.14
N LYS A 61 -0.64 -15.04 9.07
CA LYS A 61 -0.40 -13.61 8.84
C LYS A 61 -1.59 -12.98 8.13
N TYR A 62 -1.97 -11.78 8.56
CA TYR A 62 -3.06 -11.02 7.94
C TYR A 62 -2.79 -9.51 8.01
N ALA A 63 -3.43 -8.75 7.14
CA ALA A 63 -3.39 -7.30 7.20
C ALA A 63 -4.48 -6.79 8.14
N VAL A 64 -4.12 -5.86 9.02
CA VAL A 64 -5.09 -5.13 9.84
C VAL A 64 -5.83 -4.15 8.95
N SER A 65 -7.15 -4.18 9.02
CA SER A 65 -8.01 -3.25 8.31
C SER A 65 -9.28 -3.02 9.11
N ASN A 66 -9.91 -1.89 8.89
CA ASN A 66 -11.22 -1.61 9.46
C ASN A 66 -12.28 -2.57 8.89
N ALA A 67 -13.29 -2.86 9.68
CA ALA A 67 -14.42 -3.65 9.21
C ALA A 67 -15.24 -2.86 8.19
N LEU A 68 -15.71 -3.52 7.13
CA LEU A 68 -16.54 -2.87 6.11
C LEU A 68 -17.84 -2.30 6.70
N SER A 69 -18.36 -2.91 7.77
CA SER A 69 -19.52 -2.40 8.51
C SER A 69 -19.32 -1.00 9.11
N GLU A 70 -18.09 -0.57 9.34
CA GLU A 70 -17.79 0.77 9.86
C GLU A 70 -18.17 1.89 8.88
N VAL A 71 -18.29 1.58 7.59
CA VAL A 71 -18.77 2.54 6.57
C VAL A 71 -20.08 3.20 6.98
N GLN A 72 -20.97 2.45 7.63
CA GLN A 72 -22.29 2.93 8.10
C GLN A 72 -22.19 3.97 9.23
N ASN A 73 -21.05 4.08 9.90
CA ASN A 73 -20.83 5.05 10.98
C ASN A 73 -20.55 6.48 10.47
N TYR A 74 -20.39 6.65 9.17
CA TYR A 74 -20.02 7.93 8.56
C TYR A 74 -21.17 8.48 7.72
N LYS A 75 -21.43 9.79 7.82
CA LYS A 75 -22.43 10.49 6.97
C LYS A 75 -22.03 10.48 5.49
N LYS A 76 -20.72 10.54 5.21
CA LYS A 76 -20.15 10.45 3.88
C LYS A 76 -18.96 9.51 3.94
N ALA A 77 -19.05 8.36 3.32
CA ALA A 77 -17.97 7.41 3.15
C ALA A 77 -17.62 7.32 1.66
N ILE A 78 -16.43 7.73 1.31
CA ILE A 78 -15.95 7.76 -0.07
C ILE A 78 -14.86 6.69 -0.22
N ILE A 79 -14.99 5.85 -1.25
CA ILE A 79 -13.96 4.86 -1.56
C ILE A 79 -13.03 5.37 -2.65
N LEU A 80 -11.73 5.25 -2.43
CA LEU A 80 -10.69 5.45 -3.43
C LEU A 80 -10.33 4.08 -4.02
N ALA A 81 -10.90 3.74 -5.15
CA ALA A 81 -10.77 2.42 -5.77
C ALA A 81 -9.48 2.33 -6.59
N PRO A 82 -8.53 1.45 -6.21
CA PRO A 82 -7.32 1.24 -7.01
C PRO A 82 -7.65 0.45 -8.29
N PRO A 83 -6.87 0.62 -9.38
CA PRO A 83 -7.06 -0.13 -10.63
C PRO A 83 -7.07 -1.65 -10.42
N THR A 84 -6.27 -2.13 -9.48
CA THR A 84 -6.17 -3.56 -9.13
C THR A 84 -7.48 -4.15 -8.58
N LEU A 85 -8.38 -3.34 -8.04
CA LEU A 85 -9.69 -3.80 -7.59
C LEU A 85 -10.50 -4.34 -8.78
N PHE A 86 -10.55 -3.59 -9.86
CA PHE A 86 -11.37 -3.92 -11.03
C PHE A 86 -10.85 -5.16 -11.77
N THR A 87 -9.55 -5.43 -11.71
CA THR A 87 -8.95 -6.60 -12.35
C THR A 87 -9.12 -7.92 -11.59
N GLN A 88 -9.67 -7.88 -10.37
CA GLN A 88 -9.92 -9.09 -9.57
C GLN A 88 -11.26 -9.76 -9.90
N PHE A 89 -12.11 -9.09 -10.65
CA PHE A 89 -13.41 -9.60 -11.02
C PHE A 89 -13.37 -10.25 -12.41
N ASN A 90 -14.26 -11.22 -12.62
CA ASN A 90 -14.43 -11.85 -13.92
C ASN A 90 -14.95 -10.84 -14.96
N GLU A 91 -14.59 -11.01 -16.23
CA GLU A 91 -15.00 -10.17 -17.37
C GLU A 91 -16.54 -10.05 -17.55
N ARG A 92 -17.32 -10.90 -16.87
CA ARG A 92 -18.78 -10.80 -16.83
C ARG A 92 -19.30 -9.55 -16.08
N PHE A 93 -18.46 -8.98 -15.21
CA PHE A 93 -18.81 -7.78 -14.45
C PHE A 93 -18.15 -6.57 -15.09
N SER A 94 -18.97 -5.64 -15.53
CA SER A 94 -18.49 -4.36 -16.02
C SER A 94 -17.94 -3.50 -14.86
N LYS A 95 -17.17 -2.49 -15.21
CA LYS A 95 -16.69 -1.50 -14.24
C LYS A 95 -17.86 -0.85 -13.48
N GLN A 96 -18.96 -0.57 -14.18
CA GLN A 96 -20.17 0.02 -13.61
C GLN A 96 -20.84 -0.92 -12.60
N ASP A 97 -20.85 -2.24 -12.87
CA ASP A 97 -21.40 -3.23 -11.93
C ASP A 97 -20.63 -3.23 -10.62
N ILE A 98 -19.29 -3.16 -10.70
CA ILE A 98 -18.40 -3.12 -9.53
C ILE A 98 -18.63 -1.81 -8.74
N GLU A 99 -18.69 -0.67 -9.41
CA GLU A 99 -18.98 0.61 -8.77
C GLU A 99 -20.35 0.62 -8.09
N GLN A 100 -21.37 0.09 -8.75
CA GLN A 100 -22.71 -0.02 -8.17
C GLN A 100 -22.71 -0.96 -6.96
N ALA A 101 -21.97 -2.05 -6.99
CA ALA A 101 -21.81 -2.95 -5.85
C ALA A 101 -21.17 -2.24 -4.66
N LEU A 102 -20.16 -1.41 -4.88
CA LEU A 102 -19.53 -0.60 -3.83
C LEU A 102 -20.51 0.42 -3.22
N LEU A 103 -21.32 1.09 -4.04
CA LEU A 103 -22.36 2.00 -3.55
C LEU A 103 -23.40 1.24 -2.71
N ASN A 104 -23.79 0.03 -3.11
CA ASN A 104 -24.72 -0.82 -2.37
C ASN A 104 -24.15 -1.28 -1.02
N LEU A 105 -22.83 -1.30 -0.83
CA LEU A 105 -22.18 -1.57 0.46
C LEU A 105 -22.25 -0.38 1.43
N GLY A 106 -22.76 0.77 0.99
CA GLY A 106 -22.95 1.95 1.83
C GLY A 106 -21.97 3.10 1.57
N PHE A 107 -21.09 2.97 0.58
CA PHE A 107 -20.26 4.10 0.15
C PHE A 107 -21.11 5.16 -0.55
N THR A 108 -20.84 6.42 -0.24
CA THR A 108 -21.55 7.57 -0.84
C THR A 108 -21.09 7.86 -2.26
N LYS A 109 -19.81 7.61 -2.54
CA LYS A 109 -19.20 7.84 -3.86
C LYS A 109 -17.99 6.96 -4.07
N VAL A 110 -17.73 6.61 -5.32
CA VAL A 110 -16.54 5.89 -5.77
C VAL A 110 -15.67 6.85 -6.58
N TYR A 111 -14.41 6.99 -6.18
CA TYR A 111 -13.37 7.67 -6.95
C TYR A 111 -12.34 6.66 -7.39
N GLN A 112 -11.94 6.73 -8.64
CA GLN A 112 -10.89 5.86 -9.15
C GLN A 112 -9.55 6.55 -9.03
N ILE A 113 -8.59 5.89 -8.37
CA ILE A 113 -7.22 6.41 -8.26
C ILE A 113 -6.59 6.60 -9.64
N ALA A 114 -7.01 5.81 -10.63
CA ALA A 114 -6.54 5.92 -12.00
C ALA A 114 -6.80 7.29 -12.65
N ASP A 115 -7.87 7.99 -12.26
CA ASP A 115 -8.25 9.28 -12.85
C ASP A 115 -7.18 10.36 -12.58
N ASN A 116 -6.46 10.28 -11.45
CA ASN A 116 -5.38 11.19 -11.11
C ASN A 116 -4.01 10.81 -11.72
N THR A 117 -3.92 9.64 -12.36
CA THR A 117 -2.62 9.14 -12.87
C THR A 117 -2.06 10.03 -13.98
N ALA A 118 -2.91 10.58 -14.85
CA ALA A 118 -2.46 11.43 -15.95
C ALA A 118 -1.79 12.71 -15.46
N GLU A 119 -2.36 13.36 -14.44
CA GLU A 119 -1.81 14.60 -13.88
C GLU A 119 -0.49 14.34 -13.13
N ILE A 120 -0.42 13.26 -12.35
CA ILE A 120 0.80 12.85 -11.68
C ILE A 120 1.90 12.50 -12.70
N THR A 121 1.55 11.85 -13.82
CA THR A 121 2.50 11.54 -14.90
C THR A 121 3.04 12.81 -15.56
N LYS A 122 2.18 13.79 -15.83
CA LYS A 122 2.59 15.10 -16.40
C LYS A 122 3.51 15.84 -15.43
N ALA A 123 3.17 15.89 -14.15
CA ALA A 123 3.98 16.53 -13.12
C ALA A 123 5.36 15.85 -13.00
N SER A 124 5.38 14.52 -12.99
CA SER A 124 6.64 13.73 -12.94
C SER A 124 7.51 13.99 -14.16
N ALA A 125 6.92 14.00 -15.36
CA ALA A 125 7.66 14.28 -16.59
C ALA A 125 8.21 15.71 -16.64
N ALA A 126 7.45 16.70 -16.16
CA ALA A 126 7.90 18.09 -16.09
C ALA A 126 9.06 18.24 -15.10
N TRP A 127 8.94 17.63 -13.92
CA TRP A 127 10.00 17.64 -12.91
C TRP A 127 11.29 16.98 -13.42
N LEU A 128 11.19 15.79 -14.06
CA LEU A 128 12.33 15.07 -14.60
C LEU A 128 13.05 15.87 -15.69
N ARG A 129 12.31 16.53 -16.60
CA ARG A 129 12.91 17.40 -17.61
C ARG A 129 13.74 18.50 -16.97
N HIS A 130 13.13 19.25 -16.03
CA HIS A 130 13.84 20.33 -15.34
C HIS A 130 15.04 19.82 -14.52
N HIS A 131 14.88 18.66 -13.83
CA HIS A 131 15.96 18.06 -13.05
C HIS A 131 17.16 17.70 -13.90
N PHE A 132 16.95 17.09 -15.07
CA PHE A 132 18.05 16.64 -15.93
C PHE A 132 18.68 17.74 -16.79
N GLU A 133 18.16 18.96 -16.78
CA GLU A 133 18.80 20.15 -17.32
C GLU A 133 19.95 20.65 -16.41
N GLN A 134 19.99 20.22 -15.16
CA GLN A 134 21.03 20.63 -14.21
C GLN A 134 22.32 19.82 -14.42
N GLU A 135 23.50 20.48 -14.37
CA GLU A 135 24.78 19.80 -14.58
C GLU A 135 25.09 18.66 -13.61
N LYS A 136 24.60 18.76 -12.37
CA LYS A 136 24.81 17.77 -11.30
C LYS A 136 23.54 17.00 -10.93
N ALA A 137 22.68 16.74 -11.92
CA ALA A 137 21.45 15.98 -11.69
C ALA A 137 21.74 14.58 -11.13
N LEU A 138 21.11 14.25 -9.99
CA LEU A 138 21.22 12.93 -9.39
C LEU A 138 20.65 11.85 -10.33
N ARG A 139 21.33 10.71 -10.38
CA ARG A 139 20.89 9.52 -11.14
C ARG A 139 21.23 8.24 -10.34
N PRO A 140 20.37 7.19 -10.37
CA PRO A 140 19.04 7.15 -10.97
C PRO A 140 18.02 7.94 -10.17
N ILE A 141 16.85 8.26 -10.75
CA ILE A 141 15.67 8.73 -10.01
C ILE A 141 14.72 7.55 -9.83
N ILE A 142 14.22 7.37 -8.59
CA ILE A 142 13.40 6.25 -8.18
C ILE A 142 11.96 6.73 -7.97
N SER A 143 10.98 6.03 -8.55
CA SER A 143 9.57 6.37 -8.38
C SER A 143 9.12 6.23 -6.92
N SER A 144 8.40 7.21 -6.41
CA SER A 144 7.80 7.24 -5.06
C SER A 144 6.37 6.68 -5.01
N ASN A 145 5.88 6.03 -6.07
CA ASN A 145 4.50 5.53 -6.12
C ASN A 145 4.24 4.32 -5.21
N CYS A 146 5.26 3.53 -4.88
CA CYS A 146 5.11 2.33 -4.07
C CYS A 146 5.58 2.56 -2.62
N PRO A 147 4.68 2.56 -1.62
CA PRO A 147 5.06 2.77 -0.22
C PRO A 147 6.07 1.73 0.29
N ALA A 148 5.96 0.47 -0.15
CA ALA A 148 6.91 -0.58 0.25
C ALA A 148 8.32 -0.31 -0.29
N VAL A 149 8.46 0.25 -1.49
CA VAL A 149 9.76 0.65 -2.05
C VAL A 149 10.35 1.82 -1.27
N ILE A 150 9.53 2.80 -0.90
CA ILE A 150 9.99 3.93 -0.06
C ILE A 150 10.50 3.42 1.29
N LYS A 151 9.71 2.58 1.98
CA LYS A 151 10.14 1.97 3.25
C LYS A 151 11.39 1.10 3.08
N LEU A 152 11.51 0.35 1.99
CA LEU A 152 12.71 -0.43 1.67
C LEU A 152 13.95 0.46 1.59
N ILE A 153 13.85 1.58 0.89
CA ILE A 153 14.93 2.56 0.78
C ILE A 153 15.28 3.13 2.15
N GLN A 154 14.30 3.57 2.92
CA GLN A 154 14.49 4.11 4.26
C GLN A 154 15.20 3.14 5.21
N VAL A 155 14.83 1.85 5.16
CA VAL A 155 15.35 0.82 6.09
C VAL A 155 16.69 0.25 5.63
N ARG A 156 16.88 0.01 4.33
CA ARG A 156 18.05 -0.74 3.82
C ARG A 156 19.04 0.11 3.03
N PHE A 157 18.59 1.20 2.44
CA PHE A 157 19.37 2.02 1.51
C PHE A 157 19.20 3.53 1.75
N PRO A 158 19.45 4.05 2.98
CA PRO A 158 19.18 5.46 3.30
C PRO A 158 19.86 6.46 2.37
N SER A 159 21.00 6.10 1.78
CA SER A 159 21.69 6.92 0.77
C SER A 159 20.91 7.15 -0.52
N LEU A 160 19.87 6.37 -0.77
CA LEU A 160 18.99 6.51 -1.94
C LEU A 160 17.75 7.38 -1.68
N ILE A 161 17.59 7.94 -0.48
CA ILE A 161 16.43 8.80 -0.16
C ILE A 161 16.40 10.03 -1.05
N GLU A 162 17.57 10.64 -1.33
CA GLU A 162 17.70 11.81 -2.21
C GLU A 162 17.34 11.50 -3.68
N HIS A 163 17.37 10.22 -4.07
CA HIS A 163 17.00 9.74 -5.39
C HIS A 163 15.50 9.52 -5.58
N LEU A 164 14.70 9.62 -4.51
CA LEU A 164 13.25 9.48 -4.62
C LEU A 164 12.64 10.65 -5.37
N LEU A 165 11.78 10.36 -6.33
CA LEU A 165 11.00 11.38 -7.05
C LEU A 165 10.10 12.14 -6.07
N PRO A 166 10.25 13.48 -5.90
CA PRO A 166 9.50 14.24 -4.91
C PRO A 166 8.08 14.60 -5.41
N ILE A 167 7.37 13.61 -5.94
CA ILE A 167 5.99 13.74 -6.44
C ILE A 167 5.10 12.78 -5.65
N ILE A 168 3.95 13.26 -5.21
CA ILE A 168 2.96 12.47 -4.48
C ILE A 168 2.41 11.34 -5.36
N SER A 169 1.95 10.26 -4.71
CA SER A 169 1.32 9.16 -5.42
C SER A 169 -0.08 9.52 -5.95
N PRO A 170 -0.59 8.86 -7.01
CA PRO A 170 -1.96 9.06 -7.48
C PRO A 170 -3.01 8.85 -6.39
N ALA A 171 -2.78 7.89 -5.47
CA ALA A 171 -3.69 7.64 -4.35
C ALA A 171 -3.73 8.82 -3.38
N GLU A 172 -2.59 9.41 -3.05
CA GLU A 172 -2.52 10.60 -2.20
C GLU A 172 -3.14 11.82 -2.88
N ALA A 173 -2.89 12.03 -4.17
CA ALA A 173 -3.50 13.11 -4.94
C ALA A 173 -5.04 12.99 -4.91
N CYS A 174 -5.57 11.80 -5.18
CA CYS A 174 -6.99 11.52 -5.12
C CYS A 174 -7.57 11.76 -3.70
N ALA A 175 -6.85 11.35 -2.65
CA ALA A 175 -7.28 11.59 -1.27
C ALA A 175 -7.33 13.08 -0.91
N ARG A 176 -6.37 13.86 -1.39
CA ARG A 176 -6.34 15.33 -1.17
C ARG A 176 -7.48 16.02 -1.90
N GLU A 177 -7.74 15.64 -3.15
CA GLU A 177 -8.85 16.15 -3.94
C GLU A 177 -10.18 15.88 -3.24
N VAL A 178 -10.43 14.63 -2.84
CA VAL A 178 -11.68 14.25 -2.17
C VAL A 178 -11.89 14.97 -0.84
N ARG A 179 -10.82 15.27 -0.10
CA ARG A 179 -10.91 16.04 1.16
C ARG A 179 -11.25 17.53 0.95
N SER A 180 -11.04 18.06 -0.23
CA SER A 180 -11.36 19.45 -0.57
C SER A 180 -12.82 19.65 -1.01
N LEU A 181 -13.60 18.56 -1.16
CA LEU A 181 -15.01 18.53 -1.53
C LEU A 181 -15.92 18.52 -0.29
#